data_603cc7d723f163228280788a18789667
#
_entry.id   603cc7d723f163228280788a18789667
#
_cell.length_a   1.000
_cell.length_b   1.000
_cell.length_c   1.000
_cell.angle_alpha   90.00
_cell.angle_beta   90.00
_cell.angle_gamma   90.00
#
_symmetry.space_group_name_H-M   'P 1'
#
loop_
_entity.id
_entity.type
_entity.pdbx_description
1 polymer ?
#
loop_
_entity_poly.entity_id
_entity_poly.type
_entity_poly.pdbx_seq_one_letter_code
_entity_poly.pdbx_strand_id
1 'polypeptide(L)'
;MAPNKDYWIRRAEQLEQRAAEQGETLIRQALRHYKRAAQEISSQIEEFYGRYASEQGLSYAEAVKVLRGSEAKAWTKTLGAYVEEIGALPDGALKDRLKAELDARAYSSRITRLDALKAQVDMEVDRLMVNLENEMREGFGDLYTDSYYRKMYDIQRHAGKMFDFAHLNRELVEQTLSYPWSGADFSSRLWENKRALLFHLREIMTQGAIQGKGVAALSKELSDKLGQSYKTAERLIRTEANHFHNAADVAAYEAAGVRQYEFIATLDSRTSTVCAGLDGKVFDIKDARTGVNYPPMHPNCRSTTVEYDPDEWKDWEAIGQPMPKRMTYDEWAAQQGIEPATKPAEVLNTGGESGKIKAEKKEYKIFHDGDAANQFFYYDNYEQDHGLLARKRSQYGKWEKALTATQKSAIDAYTTGGYSDLNNFLRKRKDWRDLEAESMTMFRDDLRSVISEFVLKEPIKVYRYTGKDTFGAELVDMIGKEWSDAGFMSTSPVMEGVKNAVVTGKDYLLEIDVPSGKGIGAYLNNLSPWKDQEYEFLLKDGTVFEITDVDTNGDQPIIKMVVKE
;
A
#
# COMPACT_ATOMS: atom_id res chain seq x y z
N MET A 1 20.91 12.76 35.43
CA MET A 1 21.80 13.11 34.32
C MET A 1 20.91 13.44 33.13
N ALA A 2 21.06 14.60 32.52
CA ALA A 2 20.45 14.89 31.23
C ALA A 2 20.98 13.86 30.21
N PRO A 3 20.16 13.43 29.25
CA PRO A 3 20.63 12.57 28.17
C PRO A 3 21.79 13.27 27.43
N ASN A 4 22.83 12.50 27.07
CA ASN A 4 23.96 13.06 26.35
C ASN A 4 23.60 13.33 24.87
N LYS A 5 24.46 14.07 24.17
CA LYS A 5 24.32 14.42 22.74
C LYS A 5 23.99 13.19 21.86
N ASP A 6 24.64 12.04 22.09
CA ASP A 6 24.42 10.82 21.29
C ASP A 6 23.01 10.24 21.46
N TYR A 7 22.34 10.52 22.56
CA TYR A 7 20.94 10.11 22.74
C TYR A 7 20.03 10.89 21.80
N TRP A 8 20.21 12.21 21.69
CA TRP A 8 19.36 13.06 20.84
C TRP A 8 19.62 12.86 19.37
N ILE A 9 20.88 12.60 18.98
CA ILE A 9 21.21 12.18 17.61
C ILE A 9 20.45 10.91 17.25
N ARG A 10 20.52 9.87 18.11
CA ARG A 10 19.77 8.63 17.87
C ARG A 10 18.25 8.84 17.84
N ARG A 11 17.72 9.78 18.62
CA ARG A 11 16.30 10.14 18.56
C ARG A 11 15.93 10.77 17.23
N ALA A 12 16.72 11.69 16.72
CA ALA A 12 16.51 12.29 15.41
C ALA A 12 16.56 11.24 14.29
N GLU A 13 17.54 10.32 14.33
CA GLU A 13 17.60 9.17 13.40
C GLU A 13 16.36 8.29 13.47
N GLN A 14 15.83 8.01 14.66
CA GLN A 14 14.60 7.24 14.85
C GLN A 14 13.36 7.95 14.28
N LEU A 15 13.29 9.28 14.39
CA LEU A 15 12.20 10.06 13.80
C LEU A 15 12.30 10.08 12.27
N GLU A 16 13.51 10.23 11.72
CA GLU A 16 13.73 10.12 10.27
C GLU A 16 13.36 8.73 9.76
N GLN A 17 13.81 7.67 10.43
CA GLN A 17 13.44 6.30 10.07
C GLN A 17 11.92 6.10 10.09
N ARG A 18 11.22 6.62 11.09
CA ARG A 18 9.76 6.57 11.18
C ARG A 18 9.10 7.29 9.98
N ALA A 19 9.59 8.46 9.63
CA ALA A 19 9.10 9.19 8.45
C ALA A 19 9.38 8.42 7.15
N ALA A 20 10.55 7.78 7.05
CA ALA A 20 10.88 6.91 5.93
C ALA A 20 9.93 5.70 5.84
N GLU A 21 9.56 5.06 6.96
CA GLU A 21 8.59 3.96 7.02
C GLU A 21 7.18 4.40 6.58
N GLN A 22 6.75 5.60 6.94
CA GLN A 22 5.51 6.20 6.43
C GLN A 22 5.61 6.42 4.91
N GLY A 23 6.75 6.93 4.41
CA GLY A 23 7.02 7.05 2.98
C GLY A 23 6.99 5.69 2.26
N GLU A 24 7.57 4.63 2.83
CA GLU A 24 7.50 3.27 2.26
C GLU A 24 6.05 2.74 2.21
N THR A 25 5.20 3.15 3.15
CA THR A 25 3.76 2.81 3.09
C THR A 25 3.09 3.47 1.89
N LEU A 26 3.35 4.75 1.62
CA LEU A 26 2.87 5.45 0.43
C LEU A 26 3.41 4.82 -0.87
N ILE A 27 4.66 4.36 -0.87
CA ILE A 27 5.27 3.65 -2.01
C ILE A 27 4.53 2.33 -2.29
N ARG A 28 4.18 1.55 -1.26
CA ARG A 28 3.38 0.35 -1.40
C ARG A 28 1.98 0.65 -1.96
N GLN A 29 1.36 1.74 -1.52
CA GLN A 29 0.09 2.22 -2.05
C GLN A 29 0.21 2.60 -3.53
N ALA A 30 1.22 3.38 -3.88
CA ALA A 30 1.51 3.72 -5.27
C ALA A 30 1.68 2.48 -6.16
N LEU A 31 2.42 1.48 -5.69
CA LEU A 31 2.61 0.23 -6.42
C LEU A 31 1.28 -0.47 -6.75
N ARG A 32 0.33 -0.49 -5.79
CA ARG A 32 -1.01 -1.06 -6.03
C ARG A 32 -1.74 -0.36 -7.17
N HIS A 33 -1.71 0.97 -7.18
CA HIS A 33 -2.36 1.75 -8.23
C HIS A 33 -1.73 1.51 -9.60
N TYR A 34 -0.40 1.48 -9.68
CA TYR A 34 0.29 1.17 -10.93
C TYR A 34 -0.01 -0.24 -11.45
N LYS A 35 -0.08 -1.23 -10.57
CA LYS A 35 -0.44 -2.61 -10.94
C LYS A 35 -1.87 -2.70 -11.43
N ARG A 36 -2.82 -2.08 -10.73
CA ARG A 36 -4.22 -2.04 -11.15
C ARG A 36 -4.35 -1.39 -12.52
N ALA A 37 -3.70 -0.26 -12.75
CA ALA A 37 -3.71 0.41 -14.05
C ALA A 37 -3.12 -0.49 -15.17
N ALA A 38 -2.04 -1.21 -14.89
CA ALA A 38 -1.45 -2.14 -15.86
C ALA A 38 -2.38 -3.30 -16.21
N GLN A 39 -3.06 -3.88 -15.24
CA GLN A 39 -4.04 -4.95 -15.44
C GLN A 39 -5.25 -4.45 -16.24
N GLU A 40 -5.80 -3.31 -15.89
CA GLU A 40 -6.95 -2.73 -16.57
C GLU A 40 -6.62 -2.38 -18.02
N ILE A 41 -5.47 -1.75 -18.26
CA ILE A 41 -4.99 -1.46 -19.63
C ILE A 41 -4.80 -2.74 -20.44
N SER A 42 -4.25 -3.78 -19.85
CA SER A 42 -4.08 -5.09 -20.53
C SER A 42 -5.43 -5.70 -20.88
N SER A 43 -6.40 -5.70 -19.96
CA SER A 43 -7.76 -6.19 -20.18
C SER A 43 -8.48 -5.42 -21.29
N GLN A 44 -8.37 -4.10 -21.32
CA GLN A 44 -8.97 -3.26 -22.36
C GLN A 44 -8.38 -3.55 -23.75
N ILE A 45 -7.08 -3.84 -23.82
CA ILE A 45 -6.43 -4.22 -25.07
C ILE A 45 -6.93 -5.58 -25.56
N GLU A 46 -7.03 -6.57 -24.66
CA GLU A 46 -7.54 -7.89 -24.98
C GLU A 46 -8.98 -7.83 -25.48
N GLU A 47 -9.83 -7.09 -24.78
CA GLU A 47 -11.24 -6.89 -25.16
C GLU A 47 -11.35 -6.19 -26.53
N PHE A 48 -10.55 -5.16 -26.75
CA PHE A 48 -10.49 -4.44 -28.02
C PHE A 48 -10.18 -5.37 -29.20
N TYR A 49 -9.11 -6.16 -29.10
CA TYR A 49 -8.72 -7.07 -30.16
C TYR A 49 -9.68 -8.26 -30.29
N GLY A 50 -10.22 -8.78 -29.18
CA GLY A 50 -11.20 -9.87 -29.20
C GLY A 50 -12.51 -9.48 -29.89
N ARG A 51 -13.06 -8.30 -29.60
CA ARG A 51 -14.25 -7.77 -30.27
C ARG A 51 -14.01 -7.54 -31.75
N TYR A 52 -12.88 -6.95 -32.12
CA TYR A 52 -12.54 -6.71 -33.50
C TYR A 52 -12.42 -8.02 -34.30
N ALA A 53 -11.79 -9.04 -33.74
CA ALA A 53 -11.70 -10.37 -34.36
C ALA A 53 -13.08 -10.96 -34.61
N SER A 54 -13.97 -10.93 -33.59
CA SER A 54 -15.33 -11.46 -33.67
C SER A 54 -16.21 -10.72 -34.68
N GLU A 55 -16.19 -9.39 -34.70
CA GLU A 55 -16.98 -8.57 -35.63
C GLU A 55 -16.60 -8.75 -37.09
N GLN A 56 -15.33 -9.04 -37.36
CA GLN A 56 -14.82 -9.18 -38.73
C GLN A 56 -14.71 -10.64 -39.18
N GLY A 57 -15.10 -11.61 -38.33
CA GLY A 57 -14.96 -13.04 -38.65
C GLY A 57 -13.51 -13.47 -38.84
N LEU A 58 -12.58 -12.75 -38.24
CA LEU A 58 -11.14 -12.98 -38.31
C LEU A 58 -10.66 -13.79 -37.12
N SER A 59 -9.60 -14.55 -37.30
CA SER A 59 -8.83 -15.03 -36.15
C SER A 59 -8.19 -13.84 -35.42
N TYR A 60 -7.90 -14.02 -34.16
CA TYR A 60 -7.26 -13.00 -33.32
C TYR A 60 -5.93 -12.49 -33.93
N ALA A 61 -5.14 -13.39 -34.52
CA ALA A 61 -3.89 -13.04 -35.18
C ALA A 61 -4.09 -12.21 -36.46
N GLU A 62 -5.20 -12.44 -37.18
CA GLU A 62 -5.56 -11.67 -38.38
C GLU A 62 -6.13 -10.30 -37.98
N ALA A 63 -6.91 -10.23 -36.93
CA ALA A 63 -7.44 -8.97 -36.37
C ALA A 63 -6.33 -7.99 -36.01
N VAL A 64 -5.25 -8.48 -35.43
CA VAL A 64 -4.04 -7.68 -35.10
C VAL A 64 -3.39 -7.09 -36.36
N LYS A 65 -3.44 -7.81 -37.51
CA LYS A 65 -2.84 -7.36 -38.79
C LYS A 65 -3.69 -6.34 -39.55
N VAL A 66 -5.01 -6.36 -39.38
CA VAL A 66 -5.97 -5.62 -40.24
C VAL A 66 -6.42 -4.27 -39.65
N LEU A 67 -6.02 -3.91 -38.43
CA LEU A 67 -6.40 -2.64 -37.77
C LEU A 67 -5.85 -1.39 -38.48
N ARG A 68 -5.85 -1.40 -39.80
CA ARG A 68 -5.57 -0.24 -40.65
C ARG A 68 -6.90 0.37 -41.11
N GLY A 69 -7.41 1.27 -40.30
CA GLY A 69 -8.44 2.25 -40.73
C GLY A 69 -9.81 1.66 -40.97
N SER A 70 -10.72 1.87 -40.06
CA SER A 70 -12.12 2.23 -40.25
C SER A 70 -12.89 2.24 -38.92
N GLU A 71 -13.50 3.34 -38.67
CA GLU A 71 -14.73 3.72 -37.97
C GLU A 71 -15.08 3.14 -36.60
N ALA A 72 -15.08 4.05 -35.66
CA ALA A 72 -15.51 3.92 -34.29
C ALA A 72 -17.04 3.83 -34.16
N LYS A 73 -17.60 2.66 -33.91
CA LYS A 73 -19.02 2.55 -33.49
C LYS A 73 -19.27 1.90 -32.12
N ALA A 74 -18.27 1.51 -31.35
CA ALA A 74 -18.51 0.65 -30.20
C ALA A 74 -18.15 1.22 -28.80
N TRP A 75 -17.65 2.45 -28.67
CA TRP A 75 -16.98 2.88 -27.43
C TRP A 75 -17.72 3.93 -26.57
N THR A 76 -18.94 4.30 -26.95
CA THR A 76 -19.77 5.26 -26.18
C THR A 76 -20.11 4.80 -24.75
N LYS A 77 -20.11 3.48 -24.50
CA LYS A 77 -20.49 2.94 -23.19
C LYS A 77 -19.37 3.10 -22.14
N THR A 78 -18.12 2.98 -22.56
CA THR A 78 -16.95 3.11 -21.66
C THR A 78 -16.68 4.58 -21.33
N LEU A 79 -16.82 5.48 -22.28
CA LEU A 79 -16.73 6.92 -22.01
C LEU A 79 -17.84 7.38 -21.04
N GLY A 80 -19.05 6.84 -21.15
CA GLY A 80 -20.13 7.11 -20.21
C GLY A 80 -19.82 6.72 -18.77
N ALA A 81 -19.21 5.55 -18.56
CA ALA A 81 -18.79 5.11 -17.23
C ALA A 81 -17.72 6.04 -16.61
N TYR A 82 -16.77 6.52 -17.39
CA TYR A 82 -15.78 7.48 -16.91
C TYR A 82 -16.38 8.86 -16.60
N VAL A 83 -17.37 9.32 -17.38
CA VAL A 83 -18.12 10.55 -17.08
C VAL A 83 -18.80 10.44 -15.71
N GLU A 84 -19.45 9.30 -15.43
CA GLU A 84 -20.10 9.05 -14.14
C GLU A 84 -19.10 9.04 -13.00
N GLU A 85 -17.97 8.36 -13.20
CA GLU A 85 -16.92 8.24 -12.17
C GLU A 85 -16.24 9.58 -11.86
N ILE A 86 -15.90 10.38 -12.90
CA ILE A 86 -15.40 11.74 -12.70
C ILE A 86 -16.48 12.63 -12.06
N GLY A 87 -17.75 12.40 -12.41
CA GLY A 87 -18.90 13.06 -11.80
C GLY A 87 -19.02 12.82 -10.29
N ALA A 88 -18.66 11.62 -9.85
CA ALA A 88 -18.71 11.20 -8.44
C ALA A 88 -17.55 11.76 -7.58
N LEU A 89 -16.47 12.29 -8.19
CA LEU A 89 -15.39 12.93 -7.45
C LEU A 89 -15.89 14.19 -6.72
N PRO A 90 -15.31 14.50 -5.54
CA PRO A 90 -15.57 15.78 -4.86
C PRO A 90 -15.27 16.98 -5.78
N ASP A 91 -16.06 18.04 -5.65
CA ASP A 91 -15.83 19.26 -6.42
C ASP A 91 -14.48 19.89 -6.05
N GLY A 92 -13.70 20.28 -7.08
CA GLY A 92 -12.38 20.87 -6.91
C GLY A 92 -11.57 20.85 -8.20
N ALA A 93 -10.38 21.47 -8.15
CA ALA A 93 -9.49 21.63 -9.30
C ALA A 93 -9.17 20.32 -10.05
N LEU A 94 -9.14 19.20 -9.33
CA LEU A 94 -8.87 17.88 -9.89
C LEU A 94 -10.04 17.39 -10.77
N LYS A 95 -11.27 17.49 -10.25
CA LYS A 95 -12.49 17.14 -11.00
C LYS A 95 -12.66 18.02 -12.25
N ASP A 96 -12.40 19.32 -12.10
CA ASP A 96 -12.51 20.28 -13.21
C ASP A 96 -11.47 19.98 -14.29
N ARG A 97 -10.25 19.63 -13.89
CA ARG A 97 -9.17 19.24 -14.81
C ARG A 97 -9.51 17.97 -15.59
N LEU A 98 -9.99 16.92 -14.91
CA LEU A 98 -10.39 15.67 -15.56
C LEU A 98 -11.60 15.86 -16.48
N LYS A 99 -12.57 16.71 -16.09
CA LYS A 99 -13.69 17.10 -16.97
C LYS A 99 -13.18 17.80 -18.23
N ALA A 100 -12.31 18.80 -18.09
CA ALA A 100 -11.75 19.53 -19.23
C ALA A 100 -10.96 18.62 -20.19
N GLU A 101 -10.20 17.67 -19.66
CA GLU A 101 -9.49 16.67 -20.47
C GLU A 101 -10.47 15.70 -21.17
N LEU A 102 -11.53 15.28 -20.49
CA LEU A 102 -12.60 14.45 -21.07
C LEU A 102 -13.34 15.17 -22.19
N ASP A 103 -13.74 16.43 -21.96
CA ASP A 103 -14.44 17.25 -22.95
C ASP A 103 -13.59 17.49 -24.20
N ALA A 104 -12.29 17.76 -24.05
CA ALA A 104 -11.36 17.91 -25.16
C ALA A 104 -11.25 16.65 -26.01
N ARG A 105 -11.38 15.47 -25.40
CA ARG A 105 -11.37 14.16 -26.08
C ARG A 105 -12.71 13.83 -26.75
N ALA A 106 -13.83 14.21 -26.15
CA ALA A 106 -15.17 13.97 -26.68
C ALA A 106 -15.49 14.80 -27.94
N TYR A 107 -14.88 15.98 -28.10
CA TYR A 107 -15.08 16.86 -29.23
C TYR A 107 -14.41 16.44 -30.55
N SER A 108 -13.52 15.46 -30.56
CA SER A 108 -12.90 14.97 -31.79
C SER A 108 -13.84 14.04 -32.56
N SER A 109 -14.62 14.57 -33.47
CA SER A 109 -15.74 13.95 -34.18
C SER A 109 -15.41 12.85 -35.20
N ARG A 110 -14.16 12.34 -35.24
CA ARG A 110 -13.73 11.18 -36.05
C ARG A 110 -12.64 10.39 -35.34
N ILE A 111 -13.02 9.67 -34.30
CA ILE A 111 -12.07 8.84 -33.55
C ILE A 111 -11.93 7.49 -34.26
N THR A 112 -10.71 7.10 -34.64
CA THR A 112 -10.40 5.74 -35.07
C THR A 112 -10.52 4.76 -33.91
N ARG A 113 -10.69 3.46 -34.18
CA ARG A 113 -10.74 2.43 -33.10
C ARG A 113 -9.46 2.46 -32.23
N LEU A 114 -8.31 2.69 -32.84
CA LEU A 114 -7.04 2.82 -32.09
C LEU A 114 -7.01 4.07 -31.22
N ASP A 115 -7.57 5.19 -31.68
CA ASP A 115 -7.65 6.42 -30.91
C ASP A 115 -8.63 6.27 -29.74
N ALA A 116 -9.72 5.49 -29.92
CA ALA A 116 -10.61 5.13 -28.83
C ALA A 116 -9.89 4.30 -27.75
N LEU A 117 -9.09 3.29 -28.13
CA LEU A 117 -8.27 2.53 -27.19
C LEU A 117 -7.24 3.42 -26.48
N LYS A 118 -6.57 4.33 -27.21
CA LYS A 118 -5.66 5.31 -26.58
C LYS A 118 -6.36 6.17 -25.56
N ALA A 119 -7.58 6.65 -25.88
CA ALA A 119 -8.37 7.46 -24.95
C ALA A 119 -8.71 6.69 -23.66
N GLN A 120 -9.02 5.40 -23.74
CA GLN A 120 -9.26 4.56 -22.56
C GLN A 120 -8.00 4.40 -21.71
N VAL A 121 -6.86 4.07 -22.34
CA VAL A 121 -5.57 3.99 -21.64
C VAL A 121 -5.22 5.31 -20.96
N ASP A 122 -5.47 6.43 -21.62
CA ASP A 122 -5.26 7.76 -21.05
C ASP A 122 -6.10 7.96 -19.78
N MET A 123 -7.38 7.54 -19.80
CA MET A 123 -8.27 7.67 -18.65
C MET A 123 -7.84 6.76 -17.48
N GLU A 124 -7.34 5.55 -17.75
CA GLU A 124 -6.79 4.71 -16.68
C GLU A 124 -5.55 5.35 -16.03
N VAL A 125 -4.71 6.01 -16.84
CA VAL A 125 -3.57 6.77 -16.30
C VAL A 125 -4.06 7.99 -15.51
N ASP A 126 -5.13 8.65 -15.95
CA ASP A 126 -5.74 9.75 -15.20
C ASP A 126 -6.23 9.29 -13.82
N ARG A 127 -6.96 8.16 -13.78
CA ARG A 127 -7.42 7.54 -12.54
C ARG A 127 -6.26 7.15 -11.62
N LEU A 128 -5.22 6.55 -12.18
CA LEU A 128 -4.00 6.25 -11.45
C LEU A 128 -3.42 7.49 -10.77
N MET A 129 -3.26 8.59 -11.51
CA MET A 129 -2.64 9.81 -10.97
C MET A 129 -3.50 10.50 -9.93
N VAL A 130 -4.83 10.51 -10.10
CA VAL A 130 -5.77 11.05 -9.11
C VAL A 130 -5.65 10.31 -7.78
N ASN A 131 -5.67 8.98 -7.83
CA ASN A 131 -5.56 8.16 -6.63
C ASN A 131 -4.22 8.37 -5.93
N LEU A 132 -3.13 8.43 -6.70
CA LEU A 132 -1.79 8.70 -6.16
C LEU A 132 -1.72 10.08 -5.51
N GLU A 133 -2.24 11.12 -6.16
CA GLU A 133 -2.20 12.47 -5.60
C GLU A 133 -2.95 12.56 -4.28
N ASN A 134 -4.14 11.97 -4.21
CA ASN A 134 -4.95 11.97 -2.99
C ASN A 134 -4.23 11.23 -1.84
N GLU A 135 -3.72 10.02 -2.09
CA GLU A 135 -3.00 9.26 -1.06
C GLU A 135 -1.69 9.94 -0.64
N MET A 136 -0.94 10.51 -1.59
CA MET A 136 0.28 11.25 -1.26
C MET A 136 -0.03 12.51 -0.45
N ARG A 137 -1.08 13.25 -0.78
CA ARG A 137 -1.49 14.46 -0.05
C ARG A 137 -1.89 14.14 1.38
N GLU A 138 -2.72 13.13 1.58
CA GLU A 138 -3.12 12.67 2.91
C GLU A 138 -1.90 12.15 3.70
N GLY A 139 -1.14 11.23 3.14
CA GLY A 139 -0.02 10.62 3.82
C GLY A 139 1.13 11.58 4.12
N PHE A 140 1.41 12.56 3.26
CA PHE A 140 2.40 13.60 3.56
C PHE A 140 1.89 14.60 4.60
N GLY A 141 0.58 14.89 4.63
CA GLY A 141 -0.03 15.70 5.67
C GLY A 141 0.10 15.05 7.04
N ASP A 142 -0.18 13.76 7.12
CA ASP A 142 -0.04 12.96 8.35
C ASP A 142 1.45 12.87 8.78
N LEU A 143 2.36 12.63 7.83
CA LEU A 143 3.80 12.55 8.08
C LEU A 143 4.34 13.89 8.62
N TYR A 144 3.97 15.00 7.99
CA TYR A 144 4.37 16.34 8.44
C TYR A 144 3.87 16.62 9.86
N THR A 145 2.60 16.30 10.12
CA THR A 145 1.96 16.51 11.42
C THR A 145 2.60 15.65 12.52
N ASP A 146 2.79 14.35 12.28
CA ASP A 146 3.44 13.42 13.23
C ASP A 146 4.89 13.87 13.50
N SER A 147 5.64 14.26 12.46
CA SER A 147 7.02 14.74 12.59
C SER A 147 7.11 16.01 13.44
N TYR A 148 6.26 17.01 13.18
CA TYR A 148 6.22 18.27 13.92
C TYR A 148 5.98 18.05 15.43
N TYR A 149 4.94 17.31 15.78
CA TYR A 149 4.61 17.11 17.19
C TYR A 149 5.62 16.23 17.92
N ARG A 150 6.21 15.24 17.25
CA ARG A 150 7.27 14.42 17.85
C ARG A 150 8.55 15.20 18.05
N LYS A 151 8.91 16.05 17.10
CA LYS A 151 10.05 16.94 17.26
C LYS A 151 9.81 17.92 18.42
N MET A 152 8.64 18.50 18.51
CA MET A 152 8.27 19.40 19.62
C MET A 152 8.35 18.69 20.98
N TYR A 153 7.86 17.46 21.05
CA TYR A 153 7.99 16.63 22.26
C TYR A 153 9.46 16.38 22.62
N ASP A 154 10.30 16.03 21.65
CA ASP A 154 11.72 15.76 21.89
C ASP A 154 12.46 17.06 22.33
N ILE A 155 12.15 18.21 21.75
CA ILE A 155 12.69 19.51 22.15
C ILE A 155 12.30 19.81 23.62
N GLN A 156 11.03 19.72 23.98
CA GLN A 156 10.54 19.95 25.35
C GLN A 156 11.15 18.95 26.33
N ARG A 157 11.30 17.71 25.94
CA ARG A 157 11.95 16.68 26.75
C ARG A 157 13.43 16.93 26.94
N HIS A 158 14.13 17.41 25.91
CA HIS A 158 15.54 17.81 25.97
C HIS A 158 15.72 18.99 26.92
N ALA A 159 14.89 20.00 26.81
CA ALA A 159 14.87 21.15 27.71
C ALA A 159 14.43 20.82 29.15
N GLY A 160 13.77 19.66 29.35
CA GLY A 160 13.15 19.28 30.63
C GLY A 160 11.99 20.18 31.04
N LYS A 161 11.40 20.92 30.11
CA LYS A 161 10.36 21.92 30.30
C LYS A 161 9.22 21.74 29.31
N MET A 162 7.99 21.90 29.77
CA MET A 162 6.80 22.05 28.94
C MET A 162 6.50 23.55 28.79
N PHE A 163 6.34 23.99 27.55
CA PHE A 163 6.03 25.37 27.18
C PHE A 163 4.99 25.39 26.05
N ASP A 164 4.26 26.49 25.93
CA ASP A 164 3.28 26.68 24.86
C ASP A 164 3.97 26.85 23.51
N PHE A 165 3.38 26.31 22.46
CA PHE A 165 3.86 26.39 21.10
C PHE A 165 2.69 26.46 20.10
N ALA A 166 2.99 26.84 18.85
CA ALA A 166 1.99 26.92 17.81
C ALA A 166 1.47 25.52 17.41
N HIS A 167 0.17 25.32 17.50
CA HIS A 167 -0.47 24.10 17.01
C HIS A 167 -0.68 24.18 15.50
N LEU A 168 -0.47 23.06 14.81
CA LEU A 168 -0.74 22.95 13.37
C LEU A 168 -2.24 23.02 13.11
N ASN A 169 -2.62 23.75 12.08
CA ASN A 169 -3.96 23.69 11.50
C ASN A 169 -3.89 23.14 10.08
N ARG A 170 -5.01 22.69 9.57
CA ARG A 170 -5.10 22.08 8.24
C ARG A 170 -4.60 23.02 7.12
N GLU A 171 -4.88 24.31 7.24
CA GLU A 171 -4.49 25.28 6.23
C GLU A 171 -2.98 25.42 6.13
N LEU A 172 -2.26 25.48 7.26
CA LEU A 172 -0.81 25.54 7.30
C LEU A 172 -0.17 24.27 6.72
N VAL A 173 -0.72 23.09 7.03
CA VAL A 173 -0.27 21.82 6.44
C VAL A 173 -0.42 21.86 4.93
N GLU A 174 -1.61 22.24 4.40
CA GLU A 174 -1.85 22.34 2.96
C GLU A 174 -0.95 23.38 2.26
N GLN A 175 -0.67 24.50 2.90
CA GLN A 175 0.30 25.49 2.40
C GLN A 175 1.69 24.89 2.27
N THR A 176 2.13 24.12 3.26
CA THR A 176 3.44 23.45 3.25
C THR A 176 3.49 22.40 2.13
N LEU A 177 2.46 21.58 1.98
CA LEU A 177 2.37 20.55 0.94
C LEU A 177 2.38 21.14 -0.48
N SER A 178 1.84 22.33 -0.64
CA SER A 178 1.75 23.03 -1.93
C SER A 178 2.95 23.93 -2.22
N TYR A 179 3.91 24.02 -1.30
CA TYR A 179 5.09 24.88 -1.49
C TYR A 179 6.09 24.27 -2.48
N PRO A 180 6.49 25.02 -3.54
CA PRO A 180 7.39 24.49 -4.58
C PRO A 180 8.86 24.54 -4.13
N TRP A 181 9.23 23.84 -3.09
CA TRP A 181 10.52 23.90 -2.38
C TRP A 181 11.76 23.64 -3.27
N SER A 182 11.61 22.95 -4.39
CA SER A 182 12.69 22.74 -5.37
C SER A 182 12.22 22.99 -6.81
N GLY A 183 11.50 24.11 -7.01
CA GLY A 183 11.00 24.56 -8.31
C GLY A 183 9.61 24.05 -8.69
N ALA A 184 9.09 23.02 -8.01
CA ALA A 184 7.72 22.51 -8.13
C ALA A 184 7.31 21.79 -6.84
N ASP A 185 6.01 21.68 -6.57
CA ASP A 185 5.44 20.82 -5.54
C ASP A 185 5.33 19.36 -6.03
N PHE A 186 5.02 18.43 -5.12
CA PHE A 186 4.91 17.02 -5.44
C PHE A 186 3.79 16.72 -6.46
N SER A 187 2.66 17.42 -6.37
CA SER A 187 1.54 17.27 -7.29
C SER A 187 1.94 17.65 -8.71
N SER A 188 2.54 18.83 -8.89
CA SER A 188 3.04 19.30 -10.20
C SER A 188 4.00 18.29 -10.83
N ARG A 189 4.92 17.72 -10.06
CA ARG A 189 5.86 16.68 -10.53
C ARG A 189 5.14 15.38 -10.90
N LEU A 190 4.14 14.96 -10.12
CA LEU A 190 3.34 13.78 -10.42
C LEU A 190 2.63 13.94 -11.77
N TRP A 191 2.02 15.11 -12.02
CA TRP A 191 1.30 15.39 -13.27
C TRP A 191 2.25 15.59 -14.47
N GLU A 192 3.47 16.04 -14.25
CA GLU A 192 4.50 16.06 -15.30
C GLU A 192 4.93 14.63 -15.68
N ASN A 193 5.13 13.75 -14.70
CA ASN A 193 5.41 12.34 -14.94
C ASN A 193 4.29 11.65 -15.74
N LYS A 194 3.02 12.00 -15.49
CA LYS A 194 1.88 11.55 -16.27
C LYS A 194 2.03 11.89 -17.76
N ARG A 195 2.39 13.14 -18.08
CA ARG A 195 2.54 13.57 -19.49
C ARG A 195 3.58 12.74 -20.22
N ALA A 196 4.73 12.49 -19.59
CA ALA A 196 5.77 11.64 -20.14
C ALA A 196 5.29 10.18 -20.31
N LEU A 197 4.57 9.65 -19.33
CA LEU A 197 4.00 8.30 -19.37
C LEU A 197 3.02 8.17 -20.54
N LEU A 198 2.04 9.05 -20.66
CA LEU A 198 1.03 9.04 -21.72
C LEU A 198 1.66 9.12 -23.12
N PHE A 199 2.66 9.97 -23.29
CA PHE A 199 3.38 10.06 -24.57
C PHE A 199 3.95 8.69 -24.97
N HIS A 200 4.64 8.02 -24.06
CA HIS A 200 5.24 6.72 -24.35
C HIS A 200 4.21 5.59 -24.53
N LEU A 201 3.14 5.57 -23.73
CA LEU A 201 2.09 4.55 -23.89
C LEU A 201 1.40 4.69 -25.25
N ARG A 202 1.10 5.91 -25.69
CA ARG A 202 0.53 6.18 -27.03
C ARG A 202 1.49 5.79 -28.15
N GLU A 203 2.78 6.03 -27.99
CA GLU A 203 3.81 5.61 -28.93
C GLU A 203 3.87 4.09 -29.06
N ILE A 204 3.93 3.36 -27.92
CA ILE A 204 3.94 1.89 -27.90
C ILE A 204 2.71 1.33 -28.60
N MET A 205 1.51 1.85 -28.34
CA MET A 205 0.27 1.42 -28.99
C MET A 205 0.31 1.68 -30.49
N THR A 206 0.76 2.86 -30.90
CA THR A 206 0.86 3.21 -32.32
C THR A 206 1.85 2.32 -33.07
N GLN A 207 3.06 2.15 -32.52
CA GLN A 207 4.09 1.31 -33.10
C GLN A 207 3.68 -0.17 -33.10
N GLY A 208 3.04 -0.62 -32.03
CA GLY A 208 2.48 -1.98 -31.93
C GLY A 208 1.46 -2.26 -33.03
N ALA A 209 0.55 -1.32 -33.29
CA ALA A 209 -0.43 -1.43 -34.37
C ALA A 209 0.22 -1.42 -35.76
N ILE A 210 1.22 -0.55 -36.00
CA ILE A 210 1.95 -0.49 -37.29
C ILE A 210 2.73 -1.79 -37.55
N GLN A 211 3.37 -2.35 -36.51
CA GLN A 211 4.20 -3.56 -36.59
C GLN A 211 3.39 -4.85 -36.54
N GLY A 212 2.08 -4.78 -36.22
CA GLY A 212 1.22 -5.94 -36.05
C GLY A 212 1.62 -6.81 -34.86
N LYS A 213 2.06 -6.19 -33.75
CA LYS A 213 2.41 -6.89 -32.52
C LYS A 213 1.19 -7.59 -31.93
N GLY A 214 1.39 -8.82 -31.46
CA GLY A 214 0.37 -9.55 -30.71
C GLY A 214 0.10 -8.89 -29.36
N VAL A 215 -1.12 -9.11 -28.82
CA VAL A 215 -1.60 -8.50 -27.59
C VAL A 215 -0.66 -8.74 -26.41
N ALA A 216 -0.20 -9.97 -26.21
CA ALA A 216 0.71 -10.30 -25.12
C ALA A 216 2.02 -9.47 -25.17
N ALA A 217 2.59 -9.26 -26.37
CA ALA A 217 3.78 -8.43 -26.53
C ALA A 217 3.48 -6.95 -26.25
N LEU A 218 2.34 -6.45 -26.73
CA LEU A 218 1.92 -5.07 -26.53
C LEU A 218 1.61 -4.80 -25.05
N SER A 219 0.84 -5.66 -24.40
CA SER A 219 0.52 -5.57 -22.96
C SER A 219 1.78 -5.61 -22.11
N LYS A 220 2.75 -6.46 -22.47
CA LYS A 220 4.04 -6.51 -21.77
C LYS A 220 4.79 -5.19 -21.88
N GLU A 221 4.93 -4.62 -23.08
CA GLU A 221 5.64 -3.34 -23.27
C GLU A 221 4.98 -2.18 -22.50
N LEU A 222 3.65 -2.14 -22.47
CA LEU A 222 2.91 -1.13 -21.69
C LEU A 222 3.10 -1.33 -20.19
N SER A 223 3.05 -2.57 -19.71
CA SER A 223 3.29 -2.92 -18.32
C SER A 223 4.73 -2.57 -17.89
N ASP A 224 5.72 -2.87 -18.72
CA ASP A 224 7.12 -2.52 -18.47
C ASP A 224 7.30 -0.98 -18.37
N LYS A 225 6.57 -0.22 -19.20
CA LYS A 225 6.60 1.25 -19.15
C LYS A 225 5.93 1.82 -17.90
N LEU A 226 4.81 1.26 -17.47
CA LEU A 226 4.18 1.59 -16.19
C LEU A 226 5.11 1.29 -15.01
N GLY A 227 5.83 0.16 -15.04
CA GLY A 227 6.84 -0.19 -14.06
C GLY A 227 7.98 0.83 -13.97
N GLN A 228 8.42 1.40 -15.11
CA GLN A 228 9.40 2.49 -15.12
C GLN A 228 8.84 3.79 -14.51
N SER A 229 7.57 4.12 -14.81
CA SER A 229 6.88 5.27 -14.22
C SER A 229 6.69 5.11 -12.71
N TYR A 230 6.37 3.91 -12.24
CA TYR A 230 6.33 3.59 -10.82
C TYR A 230 7.66 3.89 -10.12
N LYS A 231 8.79 3.50 -10.70
CA LYS A 231 10.13 3.81 -10.16
C LYS A 231 10.38 5.32 -10.01
N THR A 232 9.80 6.11 -10.89
CA THR A 232 9.86 7.58 -10.81
C THR A 232 8.99 8.09 -9.67
N ALA A 233 7.79 7.55 -9.49
CA ALA A 233 6.90 7.87 -8.37
C ALA A 233 7.51 7.43 -7.02
N GLU A 234 8.10 6.25 -6.94
CA GLU A 234 8.82 5.75 -5.77
C GLU A 234 9.92 6.73 -5.32
N ARG A 235 10.75 7.18 -6.26
CA ARG A 235 11.79 8.17 -5.98
C ARG A 235 11.21 9.51 -5.53
N LEU A 236 10.10 9.94 -6.13
CA LEU A 236 9.40 11.16 -5.75
C LEU A 236 8.91 11.04 -4.30
N ILE A 237 8.20 9.97 -3.96
CA ILE A 237 7.64 9.76 -2.62
C ILE A 237 8.74 9.75 -1.56
N ARG A 238 9.85 9.03 -1.76
CA ARG A 238 10.96 9.02 -0.80
C ARG A 238 11.58 10.40 -0.60
N THR A 239 11.72 11.15 -1.67
CA THR A 239 12.32 12.49 -1.60
C THR A 239 11.40 13.48 -0.89
N GLU A 240 10.11 13.45 -1.20
CA GLU A 240 9.11 14.31 -0.57
C GLU A 240 8.87 13.92 0.91
N ALA A 241 8.87 12.63 1.25
CA ALA A 241 8.74 12.19 2.64
C ALA A 241 9.90 12.74 3.52
N ASN A 242 11.15 12.65 3.04
CA ASN A 242 12.28 13.26 3.73
C ASN A 242 12.17 14.79 3.77
N HIS A 243 11.68 15.42 2.70
CA HIS A 243 11.44 16.87 2.70
C HIS A 243 10.41 17.27 3.76
N PHE A 244 9.23 16.66 3.79
CA PHE A 244 8.17 17.03 4.74
C PHE A 244 8.55 16.73 6.19
N HIS A 245 9.29 15.63 6.44
CA HIS A 245 9.86 15.38 7.76
C HIS A 245 10.77 16.52 8.20
N ASN A 246 11.76 16.90 7.40
CA ASN A 246 12.69 17.95 7.75
C ASN A 246 12.04 19.35 7.75
N ALA A 247 11.04 19.61 6.93
CA ALA A 247 10.25 20.84 6.97
C ALA A 247 9.46 20.96 8.30
N ALA A 248 8.93 19.84 8.79
CA ALA A 248 8.29 19.78 10.10
C ALA A 248 9.28 20.03 11.25
N ASP A 249 10.50 19.51 11.14
CA ASP A 249 11.55 19.75 12.12
C ASP A 249 11.93 21.25 12.19
N VAL A 250 12.11 21.92 11.03
CA VAL A 250 12.36 23.37 11.01
C VAL A 250 11.21 24.15 11.65
N ALA A 251 9.96 23.82 11.29
CA ALA A 251 8.80 24.47 11.87
C ALA A 251 8.73 24.30 13.40
N ALA A 252 9.08 23.11 13.90
CA ALA A 252 9.16 22.86 15.35
C ALA A 252 10.31 23.63 16.01
N TYR A 253 11.47 23.72 15.37
CA TYR A 253 12.59 24.53 15.85
C TYR A 253 12.22 26.00 15.96
N GLU A 254 11.59 26.57 14.93
CA GLU A 254 11.15 27.97 14.92
C GLU A 254 10.08 28.21 16.01
N ALA A 255 9.10 27.33 16.15
CA ALA A 255 8.06 27.43 17.17
C ALA A 255 8.61 27.31 18.60
N ALA A 256 9.70 26.56 18.79
CA ALA A 256 10.36 26.39 20.07
C ALA A 256 11.46 27.44 20.35
N GLY A 257 11.79 28.32 19.38
CA GLY A 257 12.86 29.31 19.53
C GLY A 257 14.28 28.73 19.50
N VAL A 258 14.45 27.52 18.92
CA VAL A 258 15.77 26.91 18.68
C VAL A 258 16.54 27.78 17.68
N ARG A 259 17.83 28.04 17.91
CA ARG A 259 18.61 28.94 17.07
C ARG A 259 19.48 28.23 16.05
N GLN A 260 19.96 27.04 16.41
CA GLN A 260 20.90 26.27 15.61
C GLN A 260 20.52 24.81 15.54
N TYR A 261 20.92 24.15 14.46
CA TYR A 261 20.80 22.71 14.29
C TYR A 261 22.13 22.10 13.86
N GLU A 262 22.31 20.83 14.19
CA GLU A 262 23.40 19.99 13.69
C GLU A 262 22.85 19.09 12.59
N PHE A 263 23.56 19.01 11.46
CA PHE A 263 23.22 18.15 10.34
C PHE A 263 23.64 16.70 10.65
N ILE A 264 22.73 15.75 10.51
CA ILE A 264 22.94 14.32 10.77
C ILE A 264 22.76 13.53 9.48
N ALA A 265 23.83 12.90 9.00
CA ALA A 265 23.78 12.00 7.85
C ALA A 265 23.66 10.55 8.30
N THR A 266 22.78 9.78 7.64
CA THR A 266 22.80 8.33 7.80
C THR A 266 24.03 7.78 7.09
N LEU A 267 25.05 7.40 7.85
CA LEU A 267 26.34 6.97 7.33
C LEU A 267 26.35 5.47 6.98
N ASP A 268 26.23 5.17 5.70
CA ASP A 268 26.38 3.81 5.15
C ASP A 268 26.98 3.85 3.72
N SER A 269 27.07 2.71 3.06
CA SER A 269 27.60 2.60 1.68
C SER A 269 26.80 3.38 0.62
N ARG A 270 25.61 3.87 0.95
CA ARG A 270 24.73 4.66 0.06
C ARG A 270 24.79 6.15 0.36
N THR A 271 25.52 6.56 1.38
CA THR A 271 25.61 7.98 1.77
C THR A 271 26.36 8.76 0.70
N SER A 272 25.75 9.86 0.24
CA SER A 272 26.40 10.74 -0.72
C SER A 272 27.58 11.49 -0.09
N THR A 273 28.56 11.85 -0.91
CA THR A 273 29.69 12.66 -0.45
C THR A 273 29.28 14.02 0.09
N VAL A 274 28.17 14.58 -0.40
CA VAL A 274 27.59 15.84 0.07
C VAL A 274 27.08 15.67 1.50
N CYS A 275 26.23 14.67 1.76
CA CYS A 275 25.71 14.41 3.10
C CYS A 275 26.81 14.04 4.08
N ALA A 276 27.74 13.15 3.70
CA ALA A 276 28.89 12.80 4.54
C ALA A 276 29.77 14.01 4.88
N GLY A 277 29.90 14.95 3.96
CA GLY A 277 30.68 16.18 4.18
C GLY A 277 29.98 17.22 5.05
N LEU A 278 28.66 17.08 5.29
CA LEU A 278 27.88 17.95 6.17
C LEU A 278 27.65 17.35 7.56
N ASP A 279 27.85 16.06 7.72
CA ASP A 279 27.63 15.35 8.97
C ASP A 279 28.35 16.01 10.14
N GLY A 280 27.65 16.24 11.24
CA GLY A 280 28.16 16.90 12.45
C GLY A 280 28.37 18.42 12.32
N LYS A 281 28.04 19.04 11.19
CA LYS A 281 28.14 20.49 11.04
C LYS A 281 26.94 21.21 11.63
N VAL A 282 27.21 22.33 12.30
CA VAL A 282 26.20 23.17 12.95
C VAL A 282 25.93 24.40 12.09
N PHE A 283 24.64 24.75 11.97
CA PHE A 283 24.17 25.90 11.20
C PHE A 283 23.07 26.65 11.96
N ASP A 284 22.94 27.95 11.70
CA ASP A 284 21.82 28.74 12.20
C ASP A 284 20.53 28.38 11.44
N ILE A 285 19.39 28.24 12.15
CA ILE A 285 18.09 27.91 11.54
C ILE A 285 17.66 28.96 10.52
N LYS A 286 17.89 30.26 10.80
CA LYS A 286 17.59 31.35 9.84
C LYS A 286 18.31 31.22 8.49
N ASP A 287 19.42 30.47 8.45
CA ASP A 287 20.23 30.25 7.25
C ASP A 287 19.99 28.86 6.63
N ALA A 288 19.02 28.10 7.15
CA ALA A 288 18.65 26.78 6.65
C ALA A 288 18.13 26.89 5.20
N ARG A 289 18.76 26.15 4.28
CA ARG A 289 18.39 26.11 2.86
C ARG A 289 18.41 24.67 2.38
N THR A 290 17.23 24.15 2.07
CA THR A 290 17.07 22.81 1.52
C THR A 290 17.93 22.61 0.27
N GLY A 291 18.70 21.51 0.23
CA GLY A 291 19.64 21.20 -0.85
C GLY A 291 21.00 21.89 -0.75
N VAL A 292 21.22 22.73 0.23
CA VAL A 292 22.50 23.43 0.46
C VAL A 292 23.15 23.02 1.79
N ASN A 293 22.46 23.25 2.89
CA ASN A 293 22.89 22.89 4.25
C ASN A 293 21.78 22.22 5.06
N TYR A 294 20.57 22.10 4.51
CA TYR A 294 19.40 21.50 5.14
C TYR A 294 18.82 20.36 4.27
N PRO A 295 18.43 19.18 4.84
CA PRO A 295 17.87 18.07 4.06
C PRO A 295 16.50 18.40 3.44
N PRO A 296 16.12 17.72 2.33
CA PRO A 296 16.91 16.75 1.55
C PRO A 296 17.96 17.42 0.67
N MET A 297 19.15 16.83 0.62
CA MET A 297 20.27 17.31 -0.20
C MET A 297 20.18 16.87 -1.66
N HIS A 298 19.49 15.77 -1.91
CA HIS A 298 19.37 15.10 -3.21
C HIS A 298 18.18 14.12 -3.19
N PRO A 299 17.71 13.61 -4.34
CA PRO A 299 16.70 12.54 -4.38
C PRO A 299 17.11 11.32 -3.53
N ASN A 300 16.13 10.73 -2.81
CA ASN A 300 16.31 9.64 -1.84
C ASN A 300 17.27 9.99 -0.68
N CYS A 301 17.36 11.24 -0.29
CA CYS A 301 18.10 11.65 0.91
C CYS A 301 17.51 10.98 2.16
N ARG A 302 18.40 10.64 3.12
CA ARG A 302 18.05 10.04 4.42
C ARG A 302 18.69 10.81 5.58
N SER A 303 19.13 12.03 5.31
CA SER A 303 19.68 12.91 6.33
C SER A 303 18.57 13.61 7.08
N THR A 304 18.84 13.95 8.32
CA THR A 304 17.97 14.73 9.20
C THR A 304 18.77 15.73 10.00
N THR A 305 18.17 16.36 11.00
CA THR A 305 18.81 17.33 11.86
C THR A 305 18.44 17.10 13.33
N VAL A 306 19.32 17.57 14.21
CA VAL A 306 19.04 17.63 15.65
C VAL A 306 19.26 19.07 16.12
N GLU A 307 18.45 19.49 17.08
CA GLU A 307 18.62 20.81 17.70
C GLU A 307 20.01 20.94 18.35
N TYR A 308 20.63 22.08 18.15
CA TYR A 308 21.94 22.41 18.74
C TYR A 308 21.88 23.76 19.44
N ASP A 309 22.21 23.78 20.73
CA ASP A 309 22.35 25.00 21.50
C ASP A 309 23.65 24.96 22.30
N PRO A 310 24.64 25.83 21.98
CA PRO A 310 25.94 25.88 22.67
C PRO A 310 25.84 26.42 24.09
N ASP A 311 24.78 27.17 24.42
CA ASP A 311 24.61 27.82 25.72
C ASP A 311 23.79 26.99 26.74
N GLU A 312 23.55 25.69 26.46
CA GLU A 312 22.89 24.75 27.35
C GLU A 312 21.52 25.24 27.87
N TRP A 313 20.62 25.68 26.97
CA TRP A 313 19.23 25.93 27.30
C TRP A 313 18.94 26.93 28.41
N LYS A 314 19.87 27.84 28.71
CA LYS A 314 19.73 28.87 29.78
C LYS A 314 18.49 29.74 29.62
N ASP A 315 18.11 30.03 28.38
CA ASP A 315 16.91 30.82 28.09
C ASP A 315 15.63 30.04 28.38
N TRP A 316 15.67 28.69 28.36
CA TRP A 316 14.52 27.82 28.58
C TRP A 316 14.32 27.49 30.07
N GLU A 317 15.30 27.69 30.94
CA GLU A 317 15.09 27.56 32.38
C GLU A 317 14.05 28.54 32.91
N ALA A 318 13.87 29.67 32.22
CA ALA A 318 12.91 30.71 32.58
C ALA A 318 11.51 30.47 32.01
N ILE A 319 11.30 29.52 31.07
CA ILE A 319 10.06 29.29 30.35
C ILE A 319 9.44 27.94 30.76
N GLY A 320 8.12 27.94 30.96
CA GLY A 320 7.31 26.74 31.10
C GLY A 320 7.38 25.99 32.43
N GLN A 321 6.64 24.88 32.47
CA GLN A 321 6.54 23.99 33.65
C GLN A 321 7.57 22.85 33.52
N PRO A 322 8.11 22.32 34.65
CA PRO A 322 8.98 21.14 34.60
C PRO A 322 8.29 19.95 33.96
N MET A 323 8.93 19.36 32.95
CA MET A 323 8.41 18.15 32.31
C MET A 323 8.67 16.91 33.17
N PRO A 324 7.66 16.03 33.42
CA PRO A 324 7.87 14.80 34.16
C PRO A 324 8.89 13.88 33.47
N LYS A 325 9.89 13.36 34.24
CA LYS A 325 11.02 12.58 33.73
C LYS A 325 10.64 11.32 32.93
N ARG A 326 9.46 10.76 33.14
CA ARG A 326 8.98 9.53 32.50
C ARG A 326 7.75 9.74 31.63
N MET A 327 7.40 11.00 31.30
CA MET A 327 6.29 11.29 30.40
C MET A 327 6.55 10.70 29.03
N THR A 328 5.63 9.91 28.53
CA THR A 328 5.64 9.36 27.16
C THR A 328 5.11 10.39 26.17
N TYR A 329 5.34 10.16 24.88
CA TYR A 329 4.78 11.00 23.81
C TYR A 329 3.25 11.04 23.88
N ASP A 330 2.60 9.89 24.08
CA ASP A 330 1.14 9.79 24.10
C ASP A 330 0.55 10.55 25.29
N GLU A 331 1.18 10.49 26.48
CA GLU A 331 0.77 11.28 27.65
C GLU A 331 0.96 12.78 27.40
N TRP A 332 2.07 13.17 26.78
CA TRP A 332 2.33 14.55 26.42
C TRP A 332 1.34 15.06 25.37
N ALA A 333 1.10 14.31 24.29
CA ALA A 333 0.17 14.68 23.24
C ALA A 333 -1.26 14.86 23.79
N ALA A 334 -1.71 13.95 24.68
CA ALA A 334 -3.00 14.08 25.34
C ALA A 334 -3.09 15.35 26.20
N GLN A 335 -2.02 15.73 26.91
CA GLN A 335 -2.00 16.98 27.69
C GLN A 335 -2.03 18.23 26.80
N GLN A 336 -1.44 18.16 25.59
CA GLN A 336 -1.44 19.25 24.62
C GLN A 336 -2.74 19.30 23.80
N GLY A 337 -3.67 18.36 23.98
CA GLY A 337 -4.88 18.27 23.17
C GLY A 337 -4.61 17.88 21.71
N ILE A 338 -3.50 17.22 21.47
CA ILE A 338 -3.10 16.71 20.17
C ILE A 338 -3.73 15.34 20.01
N GLU A 339 -4.64 15.20 19.07
CA GLU A 339 -5.08 13.87 18.63
C GLU A 339 -3.88 13.18 17.96
N PRO A 340 -3.45 11.99 18.42
CA PRO A 340 -2.42 11.26 17.70
C PRO A 340 -2.90 11.07 16.27
N ALA A 341 -2.03 11.39 15.29
CA ALA A 341 -2.25 11.01 13.90
C ALA A 341 -2.68 9.55 13.92
N THR A 342 -3.87 9.27 13.41
CA THR A 342 -4.56 7.99 13.59
C THR A 342 -3.59 6.85 13.35
N LYS A 343 -3.12 6.21 14.43
CA LYS A 343 -2.55 4.88 14.32
C LYS A 343 -3.58 4.07 13.54
N PRO A 344 -3.18 3.21 12.59
CA PRO A 344 -4.09 2.19 12.12
C PRO A 344 -4.67 1.55 13.39
N ALA A 345 -5.99 1.61 13.56
CA ALA A 345 -6.70 1.41 14.80
C ALA A 345 -6.12 0.23 15.61
N GLU A 346 -5.46 0.52 16.72
CA GLU A 346 -5.36 -0.43 17.82
C GLU A 346 -6.77 -0.59 18.36
N VAL A 347 -7.32 -1.78 18.16
CA VAL A 347 -8.62 -2.17 18.70
C VAL A 347 -8.55 -2.01 20.22
N LEU A 348 -9.15 -0.94 20.74
CA LEU A 348 -9.41 -0.76 22.16
C LEU A 348 -10.42 -1.82 22.60
N ASN A 349 -9.94 -2.78 23.34
CA ASN A 349 -10.71 -3.82 23.98
C ASN A 349 -11.46 -3.20 25.19
N THR A 350 -12.63 -2.58 24.95
CA THR A 350 -13.54 -2.20 26.01
C THR A 350 -14.50 -3.35 26.25
N GLY A 351 -14.23 -4.12 27.31
CA GLY A 351 -15.07 -5.19 27.76
C GLY A 351 -16.47 -4.72 28.17
N GLY A 352 -17.48 -5.26 27.51
CA GLY A 352 -18.85 -5.31 27.96
C GLY A 352 -19.21 -6.76 28.25
N GLU A 353 -19.50 -7.05 29.53
CA GLU A 353 -19.92 -8.39 29.97
C GLU A 353 -21.29 -8.74 29.40
N SER A 354 -21.38 -9.84 28.69
CA SER A 354 -22.64 -10.57 28.52
C SER A 354 -22.37 -12.04 28.19
N GLY A 355 -22.89 -12.90 29.06
CA GLY A 355 -23.30 -14.27 28.75
C GLY A 355 -22.21 -15.33 28.65
N LYS A 356 -21.89 -15.99 29.75
CA LYS A 356 -21.01 -17.16 29.83
C LYS A 356 -21.53 -18.36 29.05
N ILE A 357 -20.83 -18.72 27.97
CA ILE A 357 -20.73 -20.12 27.52
C ILE A 357 -19.25 -20.47 27.69
N LYS A 358 -18.96 -21.46 28.56
CA LYS A 358 -17.61 -21.99 28.74
C LYS A 358 -17.24 -22.85 27.51
N ALA A 359 -16.54 -22.23 26.54
CA ALA A 359 -15.68 -22.94 25.61
C ALA A 359 -14.22 -22.67 26.01
N GLU A 360 -13.38 -23.72 26.03
CA GLU A 360 -11.95 -23.56 26.22
C GLU A 360 -11.42 -22.55 25.17
N LYS A 361 -10.84 -21.44 25.61
CA LYS A 361 -10.22 -20.45 24.74
C LYS A 361 -9.00 -21.09 24.10
N LYS A 362 -9.13 -21.56 22.87
CA LYS A 362 -7.96 -21.78 22.01
C LYS A 362 -7.36 -20.40 21.72
N GLU A 363 -6.09 -20.22 22.09
CA GLU A 363 -5.38 -18.96 21.85
C GLU A 363 -4.85 -18.98 20.41
N TYR A 364 -5.33 -18.08 19.56
CA TYR A 364 -4.92 -17.97 18.16
C TYR A 364 -3.76 -17.00 18.04
N LYS A 365 -2.71 -17.37 17.30
CA LYS A 365 -1.54 -16.54 17.12
C LYS A 365 -1.83 -15.37 16.17
N ILE A 366 -1.54 -14.18 16.62
CA ILE A 366 -1.72 -12.91 15.89
C ILE A 366 -0.34 -12.39 15.51
N PHE A 367 -0.16 -11.99 14.26
CA PHE A 367 1.07 -11.40 13.76
C PHE A 367 0.87 -9.89 13.58
N HIS A 368 1.77 -9.10 14.14
CA HIS A 368 1.70 -7.63 14.10
C HIS A 368 2.33 -7.07 12.83
N ASP A 369 3.25 -7.82 12.21
CA ASP A 369 3.94 -7.45 10.98
C ASP A 369 4.30 -8.67 10.13
N GLY A 370 4.73 -8.42 8.89
CA GLY A 370 5.10 -9.45 7.95
C GLY A 370 6.37 -10.21 8.32
N ASP A 371 7.30 -9.59 9.03
CA ASP A 371 8.53 -10.24 9.48
C ASP A 371 8.23 -11.30 10.55
N ALA A 372 7.32 -11.00 11.48
CA ALA A 372 6.86 -11.97 12.48
C ALA A 372 6.14 -13.16 11.82
N ALA A 373 5.31 -12.92 10.80
CA ALA A 373 4.66 -13.97 10.02
C ALA A 373 5.68 -14.80 9.25
N ASN A 374 6.61 -14.18 8.53
CA ASN A 374 7.67 -14.86 7.79
C ASN A 374 8.58 -15.68 8.75
N GLN A 375 8.90 -15.14 9.91
CA GLN A 375 9.67 -15.86 10.92
C GLN A 375 8.94 -17.13 11.40
N PHE A 376 7.64 -17.03 11.64
CA PHE A 376 6.82 -18.17 12.06
C PHE A 376 6.74 -19.28 10.99
N PHE A 377 6.50 -18.89 9.73
CA PHE A 377 6.30 -19.85 8.66
C PHE A 377 7.62 -20.44 8.11
N TYR A 378 8.71 -19.68 8.06
CA TYR A 378 9.94 -20.11 7.38
C TYR A 378 11.08 -20.55 8.30
N TYR A 379 11.02 -20.23 9.62
CA TYR A 379 12.11 -20.53 10.54
C TYR A 379 11.59 -21.24 11.80
N ASP A 380 12.23 -22.36 12.18
CA ASP A 380 12.06 -22.94 13.51
C ASP A 380 12.86 -22.13 14.54
N ASN A 381 12.41 -22.08 15.80
CA ASN A 381 13.03 -21.32 16.88
C ASN A 381 14.55 -21.54 16.99
N TYR A 382 15.23 -20.45 17.32
CA TYR A 382 16.68 -20.41 17.49
C TYR A 382 17.18 -21.41 18.53
N GLU A 383 18.08 -22.30 18.16
CA GLU A 383 19.03 -22.91 19.09
C GLU A 383 20.30 -22.06 19.13
N GLN A 384 20.63 -21.55 20.31
CA GLN A 384 21.88 -20.83 20.57
C GLN A 384 22.99 -21.86 20.72
N ASP A 385 23.79 -22.12 19.69
CA ASP A 385 25.02 -22.88 19.78
C ASP A 385 26.21 -21.94 19.52
N HIS A 386 27.04 -21.75 20.54
CA HIS A 386 28.32 -21.02 20.50
C HIS A 386 28.30 -19.57 19.94
N GLY A 387 27.24 -18.80 20.22
CA GLY A 387 27.23 -17.36 19.90
C GLY A 387 26.93 -16.99 18.43
N LEU A 388 26.67 -17.96 17.57
CA LEU A 388 26.23 -17.79 16.20
C LEU A 388 24.77 -18.23 16.06
N LEU A 389 23.89 -17.28 15.72
CA LEU A 389 22.47 -17.52 15.45
C LEU A 389 22.30 -18.26 14.12
N ALA A 390 22.24 -19.58 14.14
CA ALA A 390 21.94 -20.39 12.96
C ALA A 390 20.42 -20.53 12.79
N ARG A 391 19.85 -19.89 11.75
CA ARG A 391 18.45 -20.05 11.36
C ARG A 391 18.24 -21.42 10.70
N LYS A 392 17.57 -22.35 11.38
CA LYS A 392 17.18 -23.63 10.80
C LYS A 392 15.86 -23.46 10.03
N ARG A 393 15.83 -23.87 8.75
CA ARG A 393 14.58 -23.79 7.96
C ARG A 393 13.50 -24.66 8.60
N SER A 394 12.32 -24.07 8.80
CA SER A 394 11.14 -24.75 9.32
C SER A 394 10.64 -25.86 8.38
N GLN A 395 9.70 -26.67 8.85
CA GLN A 395 9.01 -27.65 7.98
C GLN A 395 8.25 -26.95 6.82
N TYR A 396 7.83 -25.69 6.96
CA TYR A 396 7.21 -24.92 5.88
C TYR A 396 8.19 -24.69 4.72
N GLY A 397 9.45 -24.33 5.01
CA GLY A 397 10.48 -24.21 3.99
C GLY A 397 10.87 -25.55 3.33
N LYS A 398 10.64 -26.69 4.02
CA LYS A 398 10.80 -28.02 3.43
C LYS A 398 9.65 -28.35 2.49
N TRP A 399 8.41 -28.06 2.90
CA TRP A 399 7.22 -28.22 2.07
C TRP A 399 7.33 -27.41 0.77
N GLU A 400 7.69 -26.12 0.84
CA GLU A 400 7.88 -25.25 -0.33
C GLU A 400 8.90 -25.84 -1.33
N LYS A 401 9.99 -26.40 -0.83
CA LYS A 401 11.01 -27.03 -1.68
C LYS A 401 10.55 -28.36 -2.30
N ALA A 402 9.64 -29.07 -1.66
CA ALA A 402 9.13 -30.34 -2.13
C ALA A 402 8.05 -30.17 -3.22
N LEU A 403 7.53 -28.96 -3.43
CA LEU A 403 6.51 -28.70 -4.46
C LEU A 403 7.06 -29.01 -5.86
N THR A 404 6.24 -29.73 -6.63
CA THR A 404 6.51 -30.06 -8.04
C THR A 404 6.47 -28.81 -8.92
N ALA A 405 6.97 -28.90 -10.15
CA ALA A 405 6.89 -27.84 -11.14
C ALA A 405 5.42 -27.46 -11.45
N THR A 406 4.53 -28.46 -11.57
CA THR A 406 3.09 -28.25 -11.80
C THR A 406 2.43 -27.49 -10.65
N GLN A 407 2.71 -27.88 -9.41
CA GLN A 407 2.21 -27.19 -8.22
C GLN A 407 2.68 -25.73 -8.13
N LYS A 408 3.94 -25.47 -8.43
CA LYS A 408 4.47 -24.09 -8.49
C LYS A 408 3.83 -23.27 -9.60
N SER A 409 3.62 -23.87 -10.76
CA SER A 409 2.91 -23.23 -11.88
C SER A 409 1.46 -22.90 -11.52
N ALA A 410 0.78 -23.78 -10.80
CA ALA A 410 -0.58 -23.53 -10.34
C ALA A 410 -0.63 -22.37 -9.32
N ILE A 411 0.33 -22.29 -8.39
CA ILE A 411 0.43 -21.16 -7.46
C ILE A 411 0.68 -19.86 -8.24
N ASP A 412 1.65 -19.84 -9.15
CA ASP A 412 1.97 -18.68 -9.97
C ASP A 412 0.75 -18.22 -10.78
N ALA A 413 0.07 -19.13 -11.45
CA ALA A 413 -1.15 -18.83 -12.20
C ALA A 413 -2.25 -18.26 -11.29
N TYR A 414 -2.45 -18.81 -10.09
CA TYR A 414 -3.45 -18.31 -9.15
C TYR A 414 -3.11 -16.91 -8.65
N THR A 415 -1.89 -16.68 -8.22
CA THR A 415 -1.45 -15.42 -7.62
C THR A 415 -1.24 -14.29 -8.64
N THR A 416 -1.11 -14.60 -9.94
CA THR A 416 -0.95 -13.61 -11.03
C THR A 416 -2.24 -13.20 -11.74
N GLY A 417 -3.39 -13.80 -11.39
CA GLY A 417 -4.69 -13.38 -11.95
C GLY A 417 -5.68 -14.51 -12.20
N GLY A 418 -5.23 -15.77 -12.33
CA GLY A 418 -6.09 -16.93 -12.55
C GLY A 418 -7.09 -17.22 -11.42
N TYR A 419 -6.91 -16.59 -10.25
CA TYR A 419 -7.84 -16.68 -9.12
C TYR A 419 -9.27 -16.24 -9.50
N SER A 420 -9.40 -15.24 -10.37
CA SER A 420 -10.72 -14.74 -10.79
C SER A 420 -11.50 -15.78 -11.57
N ASP A 421 -10.88 -16.36 -12.59
CA ASP A 421 -11.52 -17.37 -13.42
C ASP A 421 -11.79 -18.65 -12.65
N LEU A 422 -10.83 -19.15 -11.90
CA LEU A 422 -10.99 -20.35 -11.08
C LEU A 422 -12.11 -20.17 -10.05
N ASN A 423 -12.13 -19.06 -9.32
CA ASN A 423 -13.15 -18.80 -8.32
C ASN A 423 -14.54 -18.55 -8.93
N ASN A 424 -14.63 -17.95 -10.12
CA ASN A 424 -15.88 -17.83 -10.86
C ASN A 424 -16.38 -19.20 -11.33
N PHE A 425 -15.49 -20.09 -11.76
CA PHE A 425 -15.81 -21.48 -12.09
C PHE A 425 -16.37 -22.24 -10.88
N LEU A 426 -15.66 -22.19 -9.75
CA LEU A 426 -16.06 -22.87 -8.51
C LEU A 426 -17.39 -22.35 -7.94
N ARG A 427 -17.63 -21.03 -8.02
CA ARG A 427 -18.87 -20.37 -7.58
C ARG A 427 -20.00 -20.45 -8.60
N LYS A 428 -19.81 -21.12 -9.75
CA LYS A 428 -20.80 -21.27 -10.85
C LYS A 428 -21.37 -19.94 -11.34
N ARG A 429 -20.52 -18.90 -11.39
CA ARG A 429 -20.93 -17.54 -11.80
C ARG A 429 -20.97 -17.31 -13.30
N LYS A 430 -20.50 -18.29 -14.10
CA LYS A 430 -20.42 -18.24 -15.56
C LYS A 430 -20.60 -19.65 -16.10
N ASP A 431 -21.23 -19.77 -17.26
CA ASP A 431 -21.27 -21.03 -18.02
C ASP A 431 -19.93 -21.23 -18.74
N TRP A 432 -19.35 -22.40 -18.56
CA TRP A 432 -18.03 -22.74 -19.09
C TRP A 432 -18.19 -23.82 -20.17
N ARG A 433 -17.46 -23.71 -21.27
CA ARG A 433 -17.39 -24.76 -22.27
C ARG A 433 -16.63 -25.98 -21.71
N ASP A 434 -16.93 -27.18 -22.21
CA ASP A 434 -16.39 -28.43 -21.65
C ASP A 434 -14.85 -28.42 -21.48
N LEU A 435 -14.10 -27.98 -22.50
CA LEU A 435 -12.63 -27.89 -22.43
C LEU A 435 -12.13 -26.86 -21.41
N GLU A 436 -12.83 -25.74 -21.26
CA GLU A 436 -12.49 -24.72 -20.26
C GLU A 436 -12.79 -25.24 -18.85
N ALA A 437 -13.93 -25.96 -18.67
CA ALA A 437 -14.31 -26.56 -17.41
C ALA A 437 -13.34 -27.67 -16.98
N GLU A 438 -12.81 -28.45 -17.92
CA GLU A 438 -11.79 -29.47 -17.69
C GLU A 438 -10.48 -28.81 -17.24
N SER A 439 -10.05 -27.74 -17.91
CA SER A 439 -8.86 -26.97 -17.54
C SER A 439 -8.97 -26.35 -16.13
N MET A 440 -10.13 -25.76 -15.79
CA MET A 440 -10.37 -25.21 -14.46
C MET A 440 -10.42 -26.31 -13.39
N THR A 441 -10.91 -27.50 -13.73
CA THR A 441 -10.91 -28.65 -12.83
C THR A 441 -9.48 -29.12 -12.52
N MET A 442 -8.62 -29.21 -13.53
CA MET A 442 -7.20 -29.54 -13.35
C MET A 442 -6.51 -28.47 -12.48
N PHE A 443 -6.73 -27.20 -12.76
CA PHE A 443 -6.15 -26.09 -12.01
C PHE A 443 -6.58 -26.12 -10.52
N ARG A 444 -7.86 -26.38 -10.24
CA ARG A 444 -8.37 -26.61 -8.88
C ARG A 444 -7.64 -27.77 -8.19
N ASP A 445 -7.49 -28.89 -8.86
CA ASP A 445 -6.92 -30.10 -8.27
C ASP A 445 -5.43 -29.94 -7.99
N ASP A 446 -4.71 -29.21 -8.84
CA ASP A 446 -3.30 -28.83 -8.61
C ASP A 446 -3.17 -27.95 -7.36
N LEU A 447 -3.99 -26.90 -7.19
CA LEU A 447 -3.99 -26.07 -5.99
C LEU A 447 -4.40 -26.84 -4.73
N ARG A 448 -5.41 -27.73 -4.84
CA ARG A 448 -5.78 -28.61 -3.73
C ARG A 448 -4.62 -29.52 -3.30
N SER A 449 -3.84 -30.00 -4.27
CA SER A 449 -2.66 -30.83 -3.98
C SER A 449 -1.57 -30.03 -3.23
N VAL A 450 -1.40 -28.76 -3.54
CA VAL A 450 -0.50 -27.84 -2.81
C VAL A 450 -0.93 -27.72 -1.34
N ILE A 451 -2.21 -27.41 -1.14
CA ILE A 451 -2.74 -27.15 0.22
C ILE A 451 -2.79 -28.42 1.05
N SER A 452 -3.14 -29.56 0.45
CA SER A 452 -3.30 -30.83 1.15
C SER A 452 -2.04 -31.30 1.89
N GLU A 453 -0.87 -30.93 1.41
CA GLU A 453 0.41 -31.28 2.01
C GLU A 453 0.92 -30.24 3.04
N PHE A 454 0.29 -29.09 3.12
CA PHE A 454 0.67 -28.04 4.08
C PHE A 454 0.13 -28.35 5.48
N VAL A 455 0.96 -28.20 6.49
CA VAL A 455 0.61 -28.44 7.91
C VAL A 455 0.77 -27.16 8.69
N LEU A 456 -0.34 -26.61 9.18
CA LEU A 456 -0.34 -25.49 10.10
C LEU A 456 -0.11 -26.02 11.54
N LYS A 457 1.01 -25.71 12.14
CA LYS A 457 1.42 -26.28 13.45
C LYS A 457 0.67 -25.68 14.64
N GLU A 458 0.39 -24.40 14.59
CA GLU A 458 -0.28 -23.65 15.64
C GLU A 458 -1.48 -22.94 15.04
N PRO A 459 -2.58 -22.73 15.78
CA PRO A 459 -3.72 -21.99 15.28
C PRO A 459 -3.34 -20.52 15.09
N ILE A 460 -3.81 -19.92 13.99
CA ILE A 460 -3.50 -18.52 13.61
C ILE A 460 -4.77 -17.74 13.34
N LYS A 461 -4.68 -16.42 13.44
CA LYS A 461 -5.70 -15.50 12.94
C LYS A 461 -5.28 -14.97 11.57
N VAL A 462 -6.21 -14.96 10.61
CA VAL A 462 -6.01 -14.37 9.29
C VAL A 462 -7.14 -13.38 8.97
N TYR A 463 -6.89 -12.50 8.03
CA TYR A 463 -7.76 -11.37 7.71
C TYR A 463 -8.07 -11.32 6.21
N ARG A 464 -9.26 -10.80 5.85
CA ARG A 464 -9.65 -10.57 4.47
C ARG A 464 -10.71 -9.45 4.39
N TYR A 465 -10.60 -8.58 3.40
CA TYR A 465 -11.71 -7.71 3.01
C TYR A 465 -12.67 -8.42 2.05
N THR A 466 -13.96 -8.11 2.16
CA THR A 466 -15.00 -8.61 1.24
C THR A 466 -16.08 -7.56 1.00
N GLY A 467 -16.83 -7.72 -0.12
CA GLY A 467 -17.97 -6.86 -0.44
C GLY A 467 -19.23 -7.25 0.33
N LYS A 468 -20.17 -6.31 0.46
CA LYS A 468 -21.45 -6.49 1.16
C LYS A 468 -22.33 -7.59 0.57
N ASP A 469 -22.19 -7.89 -0.71
CA ASP A 469 -22.96 -8.94 -1.38
C ASP A 469 -22.49 -10.38 -1.03
N THR A 470 -21.43 -10.50 -0.20
CA THR A 470 -20.87 -11.80 0.21
C THR A 470 -21.84 -12.58 1.10
N PHE A 471 -22.59 -11.86 1.95
CA PHE A 471 -23.54 -12.45 2.87
C PHE A 471 -24.96 -12.04 2.47
N GLY A 472 -25.77 -12.92 1.96
CA GLY A 472 -27.12 -12.63 1.45
C GLY A 472 -28.19 -12.31 2.50
N ALA A 473 -27.81 -11.92 3.73
CA ALA A 473 -28.70 -11.63 4.84
C ALA A 473 -28.17 -10.47 5.70
N GLU A 474 -28.98 -9.95 6.61
CA GLU A 474 -28.52 -9.00 7.63
C GLU A 474 -27.40 -9.63 8.48
N LEU A 475 -26.31 -8.90 8.64
CA LEU A 475 -25.07 -9.45 9.24
C LEU A 475 -25.28 -10.01 10.65
N VAL A 476 -26.09 -9.33 11.47
CA VAL A 476 -26.35 -9.72 12.87
C VAL A 476 -27.09 -11.06 12.93
N ASP A 477 -27.91 -11.35 11.93
CA ASP A 477 -28.65 -12.63 11.82
C ASP A 477 -27.76 -13.81 11.43
N MET A 478 -26.50 -13.53 11.05
CA MET A 478 -25.52 -14.55 10.67
C MET A 478 -24.75 -15.14 11.86
N ILE A 479 -24.82 -14.52 13.04
CA ILE A 479 -24.12 -15.02 14.23
C ILE A 479 -24.62 -16.42 14.60
N GLY A 480 -23.70 -17.35 14.81
CA GLY A 480 -23.97 -18.77 15.09
C GLY A 480 -24.35 -19.60 13.87
N LYS A 481 -24.37 -19.02 12.67
CA LYS A 481 -24.62 -19.75 11.42
C LYS A 481 -23.34 -20.16 10.72
N GLU A 482 -23.42 -21.24 9.96
CA GLU A 482 -22.35 -21.65 9.06
C GLU A 482 -22.45 -20.91 7.73
N TRP A 483 -21.28 -20.54 7.21
CA TRP A 483 -21.11 -19.95 5.89
C TRP A 483 -19.93 -20.60 5.18
N SER A 484 -19.98 -20.74 3.88
CA SER A 484 -18.88 -21.28 3.09
C SER A 484 -18.70 -20.55 1.78
N ASP A 485 -17.43 -20.44 1.34
CA ASP A 485 -17.10 -19.99 -0.01
C ASP A 485 -16.73 -21.21 -0.87
N ALA A 486 -17.39 -21.38 -1.99
CA ALA A 486 -17.10 -22.47 -2.92
C ALA A 486 -15.71 -22.30 -3.59
N GLY A 487 -15.15 -21.09 -3.61
CA GLY A 487 -13.83 -20.79 -4.15
C GLY A 487 -12.71 -20.85 -3.12
N PHE A 488 -11.47 -20.78 -3.59
CA PHE A 488 -10.32 -20.54 -2.73
C PHE A 488 -10.40 -19.14 -2.15
N MET A 489 -9.94 -18.98 -0.90
CA MET A 489 -10.00 -17.70 -0.22
C MET A 489 -8.60 -17.21 0.12
N SER A 490 -8.12 -16.19 -0.61
CA SER A 490 -6.89 -15.48 -0.27
C SER A 490 -7.11 -14.64 0.98
N THR A 491 -6.30 -14.85 1.98
CA THR A 491 -6.29 -14.15 3.27
C THR A 491 -4.86 -13.72 3.59
N SER A 492 -4.67 -12.92 4.62
CA SER A 492 -3.34 -12.60 5.14
C SER A 492 -3.30 -12.76 6.66
N PRO A 493 -2.25 -13.35 7.21
CA PRO A 493 -2.05 -13.41 8.67
C PRO A 493 -1.70 -12.05 9.29
N VAL A 494 -1.43 -11.03 8.47
CA VAL A 494 -1.14 -9.67 8.93
C VAL A 494 -2.09 -8.67 8.28
N MET A 495 -2.55 -7.68 9.06
CA MET A 495 -3.46 -6.64 8.55
C MET A 495 -2.85 -5.81 7.41
N GLU A 496 -1.54 -5.61 7.41
CA GLU A 496 -0.85 -4.92 6.33
C GLU A 496 -1.03 -5.66 4.99
N GLY A 497 -0.90 -6.98 4.97
CA GLY A 497 -1.10 -7.80 3.78
C GLY A 497 -2.52 -7.67 3.22
N VAL A 498 -3.53 -7.60 4.10
CA VAL A 498 -4.94 -7.42 3.68
C VAL A 498 -5.18 -6.05 3.08
N LYS A 499 -4.60 -4.99 3.68
CA LYS A 499 -4.67 -3.63 3.14
C LYS A 499 -3.99 -3.53 1.78
N ASN A 500 -2.95 -4.34 1.56
CA ASN A 500 -2.17 -4.42 0.33
C ASN A 500 -2.86 -5.27 -0.76
N ALA A 501 -3.73 -6.19 -0.39
CA ALA A 501 -4.44 -7.03 -1.34
C ALA A 501 -5.44 -6.22 -2.18
N VAL A 502 -5.47 -6.50 -3.49
CA VAL A 502 -6.45 -5.92 -4.40
C VAL A 502 -7.75 -6.70 -4.27
N VAL A 503 -8.68 -6.18 -3.48
CA VAL A 503 -10.02 -6.78 -3.30
C VAL A 503 -11.08 -5.83 -3.85
N THR A 504 -11.96 -6.36 -4.71
CA THR A 504 -13.18 -5.65 -5.12
C THR A 504 -14.18 -5.68 -3.97
N GLY A 505 -14.46 -4.51 -3.39
CA GLY A 505 -15.35 -4.37 -2.24
C GLY A 505 -14.60 -4.52 -0.91
N LYS A 506 -14.54 -3.43 -0.16
CA LYS A 506 -13.96 -3.38 1.20
C LYS A 506 -15.05 -3.01 2.22
N ASP A 507 -16.25 -3.54 2.01
CA ASP A 507 -17.39 -3.18 2.85
C ASP A 507 -17.29 -3.85 4.23
N TYR A 508 -16.71 -5.05 4.30
CA TYR A 508 -16.55 -5.82 5.54
C TYR A 508 -15.11 -6.32 5.70
N LEU A 509 -14.62 -6.35 6.93
CA LEU A 509 -13.40 -7.03 7.34
C LEU A 509 -13.76 -8.38 7.95
N LEU A 510 -13.21 -9.45 7.41
CA LEU A 510 -13.29 -10.79 8.00
C LEU A 510 -12.08 -11.00 8.91
N GLU A 511 -12.31 -11.32 10.18
CA GLU A 511 -11.33 -11.89 11.10
C GLU A 511 -11.59 -13.38 11.21
N ILE A 512 -10.65 -14.20 10.75
CA ILE A 512 -10.83 -15.64 10.61
C ILE A 512 -9.86 -16.37 11.51
N ASP A 513 -10.39 -17.14 12.43
CA ASP A 513 -9.64 -18.03 13.29
C ASP A 513 -9.43 -19.38 12.57
N VAL A 514 -8.18 -19.70 12.24
CA VAL A 514 -7.79 -20.91 11.52
C VAL A 514 -7.14 -21.89 12.50
N PRO A 515 -7.73 -23.08 12.74
CA PRO A 515 -7.16 -24.08 13.63
C PRO A 515 -5.87 -24.66 13.06
N SER A 516 -5.01 -25.22 13.92
CA SER A 516 -3.87 -26.02 13.48
C SER A 516 -4.36 -27.30 12.80
N GLY A 517 -3.66 -27.73 11.75
CA GLY A 517 -4.04 -28.94 11.03
C GLY A 517 -3.40 -29.07 9.66
N LYS A 518 -3.67 -30.18 8.99
CA LYS A 518 -3.19 -30.47 7.63
C LYS A 518 -4.28 -30.14 6.61
N GLY A 519 -3.93 -29.45 5.52
CA GLY A 519 -4.80 -29.29 4.36
C GLY A 519 -5.90 -28.23 4.51
N ILE A 520 -5.82 -27.33 5.50
CA ILE A 520 -6.79 -26.25 5.70
C ILE A 520 -6.46 -25.04 4.79
N GLY A 521 -5.20 -24.71 4.68
CA GLY A 521 -4.67 -23.64 3.86
C GLY A 521 -3.16 -23.74 3.72
N ALA A 522 -2.54 -22.84 2.96
CA ALA A 522 -1.10 -22.79 2.76
C ALA A 522 -0.58 -21.34 2.71
N TYR A 523 0.59 -21.12 3.32
CA TYR A 523 1.27 -19.81 3.27
C TYR A 523 2.11 -19.71 2.01
N LEU A 524 1.71 -18.80 1.09
CA LEU A 524 2.24 -18.71 -0.27
C LEU A 524 3.24 -17.56 -0.46
N ASN A 525 3.56 -16.80 0.58
CA ASN A 525 4.32 -15.54 0.45
C ASN A 525 5.57 -15.63 -0.43
N ASN A 526 6.43 -16.63 -0.25
CA ASN A 526 7.64 -16.79 -1.07
C ASN A 526 7.40 -17.26 -2.51
N LEU A 527 6.23 -17.82 -2.76
CA LEU A 527 5.83 -18.42 -4.05
C LEU A 527 4.99 -17.45 -4.88
N SER A 528 4.50 -16.38 -4.24
CA SER A 528 3.74 -15.33 -4.89
C SER A 528 4.66 -14.26 -5.47
N PRO A 529 4.37 -13.67 -6.66
CA PRO A 529 5.04 -12.48 -7.14
C PRO A 529 4.82 -11.26 -6.21
N TRP A 530 3.87 -11.36 -5.30
CA TRP A 530 3.51 -10.37 -4.28
C TRP A 530 4.20 -10.61 -2.93
N LYS A 531 5.31 -11.31 -2.97
CA LYS A 531 6.13 -11.63 -1.79
C LYS A 531 6.38 -10.37 -0.94
N ASP A 532 6.25 -10.56 0.38
CA ASP A 532 6.45 -9.53 1.40
C ASP A 532 5.54 -8.27 1.24
N GLN A 533 4.41 -8.45 0.55
CA GLN A 533 3.40 -7.41 0.35
C GLN A 533 2.01 -7.86 0.80
N GLU A 534 1.54 -9.00 0.33
CA GLU A 534 0.22 -9.55 0.66
C GLU A 534 0.31 -10.59 1.79
N TYR A 535 1.49 -11.18 2.01
CA TYR A 535 1.71 -12.24 3.01
C TYR A 535 0.63 -13.32 2.89
N GLU A 536 0.33 -13.74 1.66
CA GLU A 536 -0.85 -14.54 1.35
C GLU A 536 -0.87 -15.88 2.09
N PHE A 537 -1.98 -16.12 2.80
CA PHE A 537 -2.40 -17.42 3.30
C PHE A 537 -3.66 -17.84 2.58
N LEU A 538 -3.55 -18.84 1.70
CA LEU A 538 -4.62 -19.32 0.86
C LEU A 538 -5.40 -20.41 1.57
N LEU A 539 -6.67 -20.15 1.92
CA LEU A 539 -7.59 -21.15 2.43
C LEU A 539 -8.16 -22.00 1.28
N LYS A 540 -8.39 -23.27 1.57
CA LYS A 540 -8.91 -24.24 0.62
C LYS A 540 -10.31 -23.86 0.14
N ASP A 541 -10.63 -24.18 -1.11
CA ASP A 541 -11.96 -24.05 -1.66
C ASP A 541 -12.99 -24.90 -0.91
N GLY A 542 -14.18 -24.36 -0.72
CA GLY A 542 -15.26 -25.01 0.02
C GLY A 542 -15.04 -25.03 1.55
N THR A 543 -14.10 -24.27 2.09
CA THR A 543 -13.91 -24.12 3.54
C THR A 543 -15.21 -23.61 4.19
N VAL A 544 -15.62 -24.27 5.27
CA VAL A 544 -16.80 -23.92 6.06
C VAL A 544 -16.37 -23.11 7.28
N PHE A 545 -17.08 -22.05 7.56
CA PHE A 545 -16.86 -21.15 8.68
C PHE A 545 -18.10 -21.08 9.58
N GLU A 546 -17.91 -20.95 10.88
CA GLU A 546 -18.96 -20.52 11.80
C GLU A 546 -18.76 -19.03 12.10
N ILE A 547 -19.79 -18.20 11.92
CA ILE A 547 -19.74 -16.79 12.24
C ILE A 547 -19.97 -16.65 13.76
N THR A 548 -18.96 -16.19 14.47
CA THR A 548 -18.96 -16.15 15.95
C THR A 548 -19.37 -14.80 16.52
N ASP A 549 -19.14 -13.72 15.77
CA ASP A 549 -19.45 -12.36 16.20
C ASP A 549 -19.51 -11.41 15.00
N VAL A 550 -20.26 -10.31 15.13
CA VAL A 550 -20.33 -9.22 14.16
C VAL A 550 -20.25 -7.90 14.90
N ASP A 551 -19.18 -7.15 14.69
CA ASP A 551 -19.01 -5.80 15.23
C ASP A 551 -19.35 -4.76 14.15
N THR A 552 -20.40 -3.97 14.41
CA THR A 552 -20.88 -2.90 13.53
C THR A 552 -20.64 -1.50 14.10
N ASN A 553 -19.87 -1.37 15.20
CA ASN A 553 -19.69 -0.09 15.88
C ASN A 553 -18.68 0.85 15.21
N GLY A 554 -17.89 0.35 14.24
CA GLY A 554 -16.91 1.13 13.48
C GLY A 554 -17.42 1.53 12.09
N ASP A 555 -16.65 2.34 11.38
CA ASP A 555 -16.93 2.74 9.98
C ASP A 555 -17.00 1.53 9.02
N GLN A 556 -16.38 0.43 9.40
CA GLN A 556 -16.37 -0.82 8.65
C GLN A 556 -16.73 -1.99 9.57
N PRO A 557 -17.83 -2.71 9.28
CA PRO A 557 -18.20 -3.88 10.06
C PRO A 557 -17.12 -4.97 10.03
N ILE A 558 -16.87 -5.59 11.20
CA ILE A 558 -15.94 -6.70 11.37
C ILE A 558 -16.75 -7.97 11.62
N ILE A 559 -16.53 -8.98 10.80
CA ILE A 559 -17.16 -10.29 10.93
C ILE A 559 -16.13 -11.27 11.43
N LYS A 560 -16.33 -11.77 12.65
CA LYS A 560 -15.44 -12.78 13.25
C LYS A 560 -15.98 -14.17 12.95
N MET A 561 -15.10 -15.04 12.51
CA MET A 561 -15.48 -16.41 12.14
C MET A 561 -14.35 -17.38 12.47
N VAL A 562 -14.72 -18.63 12.63
CA VAL A 562 -13.80 -19.74 12.86
C VAL A 562 -13.96 -20.79 11.77
N VAL A 563 -12.85 -21.31 11.26
CA VAL A 563 -12.87 -22.44 10.32
C VAL A 563 -13.34 -23.68 11.06
N LYS A 564 -14.38 -24.33 10.54
CA LYS A 564 -14.86 -25.64 11.04
C LYS A 564 -13.96 -26.76 10.51
N GLU A 565 -13.64 -27.72 11.36
CA GLU A 565 -12.87 -28.91 11.01
C GLU A 565 -13.66 -29.89 10.15
#